data_85b3e660cbda1bb6c3d444ebc58b39aa
#
_entry.id   85b3e660cbda1bb6c3d444ebc58b39aa
#
_cell.length_a   1.000
_cell.length_b   1.000
_cell.length_c   1.000
_cell.angle_alpha   90.00
_cell.angle_beta   90.00
_cell.angle_gamma   90.00
#
_symmetry.space_group_name_H-M   'P 1'
#
loop_
_entity.id
_entity.type
_entity.pdbx_description
1 polymer ?
#
loop_
_entity_poly.entity_id
_entity_poly.type
_entity_poly.pdbx_seq_one_letter_code
_entity_poly.pdbx_strand_id
1 'polypeptide(L)'
;MIGKRLQLARTAAGMSLRDLEAKLDKMVSAQALSKYERDEMMPGSDVLAALARALGVPESYLLGQNDLTLESVEFRKNLITSRKEEASIKASVLSEVERYLEIEDFVGVGSASWSRPQGSPYRVEELADAELAAGRLRSAWNLGSDSIPDLTEFLEERGIKVIPLKLGERISGLMCLAHRSKGADVPIVIVNQEDTGERQRFTLAHELAHHVLQAPEGARGEKLAHRFASAFLMPAETLWREVGKHRESISLGELLELKILFKTSIQAIAYRLKDLEIIDAPTMKRLYEEFVRRGWRKPPYAEPGAIPPEKPERFRRLCYRAVSEGAISESKCAELLGLSVRELNRRLENPA
;
A
#
# COMPACT_ATOMS: atom_id res chain seq x y z
N MET A 1 -12.97 -8.79 -23.35
CA MET A 1 -12.13 -9.74 -24.09
C MET A 1 -11.25 -10.47 -23.09
N ILE A 2 -11.15 -11.78 -23.18
CA ILE A 2 -10.48 -12.66 -22.19
C ILE A 2 -8.95 -12.46 -22.18
N GLY A 3 -8.37 -12.10 -23.32
CA GLY A 3 -6.92 -12.13 -23.51
C GLY A 3 -6.14 -11.25 -22.56
N LYS A 4 -6.55 -10.00 -22.37
CA LYS A 4 -5.89 -9.09 -21.42
C LYS A 4 -5.96 -9.61 -19.98
N ARG A 5 -7.10 -10.19 -19.56
CA ARG A 5 -7.26 -10.73 -18.21
C ARG A 5 -6.45 -12.00 -17.98
N LEU A 6 -6.39 -12.86 -18.98
CA LEU A 6 -5.53 -14.05 -18.96
C LEU A 6 -4.04 -13.65 -18.83
N GLN A 7 -3.61 -12.68 -19.65
CA GLN A 7 -2.25 -12.15 -19.57
C GLN A 7 -1.95 -11.55 -18.20
N LEU A 8 -2.88 -10.75 -17.66
CA LEU A 8 -2.76 -10.15 -16.34
C LEU A 8 -2.62 -11.20 -15.25
N ALA A 9 -3.54 -12.18 -15.19
CA ALA A 9 -3.51 -13.24 -14.19
C ALA A 9 -2.22 -14.07 -14.27
N ARG A 10 -1.78 -14.44 -15.48
CA ARG A 10 -0.52 -15.16 -15.67
C ARG A 10 0.69 -14.32 -15.22
N THR A 11 0.70 -13.06 -15.57
CA THR A 11 1.79 -12.15 -15.21
C THR A 11 1.82 -11.91 -13.69
N ALA A 12 0.66 -11.72 -13.07
CA ALA A 12 0.52 -11.61 -11.61
C ALA A 12 1.06 -12.86 -10.90
N ALA A 13 0.79 -14.04 -11.46
CA ALA A 13 1.35 -15.29 -10.96
C ALA A 13 2.86 -15.48 -11.24
N GLY A 14 3.52 -14.49 -11.86
CA GLY A 14 4.94 -14.55 -12.22
C GLY A 14 5.30 -15.59 -13.27
N MET A 15 4.32 -16.10 -14.03
CA MET A 15 4.49 -17.21 -14.98
C MET A 15 4.79 -16.72 -16.40
N SER A 16 5.73 -17.39 -17.09
CA SER A 16 5.83 -17.33 -18.54
C SER A 16 4.71 -18.16 -19.19
N LEU A 17 4.52 -18.02 -20.50
CA LEU A 17 3.59 -18.91 -21.24
C LEU A 17 3.97 -20.38 -21.12
N ARG A 18 5.27 -20.69 -21.09
CA ARG A 18 5.78 -22.07 -20.90
C ARG A 18 5.55 -22.60 -19.48
N ASP A 19 5.68 -21.73 -18.46
CA ASP A 19 5.39 -22.12 -17.09
C ASP A 19 3.89 -22.47 -16.93
N LEU A 20 3.01 -21.69 -17.58
CA LEU A 20 1.57 -21.94 -17.57
C LEU A 20 1.22 -23.21 -18.36
N GLU A 21 1.83 -23.44 -19.53
CA GLU A 21 1.70 -24.69 -20.27
C GLU A 21 2.08 -25.90 -19.41
N ALA A 22 3.21 -25.84 -18.72
CA ALA A 22 3.67 -26.90 -17.82
C ALA A 22 2.67 -27.12 -16.67
N LYS A 23 2.15 -26.05 -16.08
CA LYS A 23 1.18 -26.12 -14.98
C LYS A 23 -0.20 -26.67 -15.39
N LEU A 24 -0.51 -26.57 -16.67
CA LEU A 24 -1.71 -27.18 -17.30
C LEU A 24 -1.48 -28.61 -17.80
N ASP A 25 -0.40 -29.27 -17.37
CA ASP A 25 -0.03 -30.61 -17.84
C ASP A 25 -0.04 -30.76 -19.37
N LYS A 26 0.35 -29.68 -20.06
CA LYS A 26 0.35 -29.53 -21.52
C LYS A 26 -1.00 -29.75 -22.22
N MET A 27 -2.12 -29.58 -21.47
CA MET A 27 -3.46 -29.57 -22.04
C MET A 27 -3.59 -28.49 -23.15
N VAL A 28 -2.84 -27.38 -23.01
CA VAL A 28 -2.81 -26.27 -23.95
C VAL A 28 -1.35 -25.85 -24.19
N SER A 29 -0.96 -25.70 -25.45
CA SER A 29 0.41 -25.27 -25.78
C SER A 29 0.63 -23.77 -25.51
N ALA A 30 1.90 -23.38 -25.28
CA ALA A 30 2.28 -21.98 -25.12
C ALA A 30 1.87 -21.11 -26.33
N GLN A 31 1.85 -21.69 -27.53
CA GLN A 31 1.37 -20.99 -28.74
C GLN A 31 -0.14 -20.72 -28.67
N ALA A 32 -0.94 -21.70 -28.22
CA ALA A 32 -2.39 -21.51 -28.06
C ALA A 32 -2.68 -20.49 -26.93
N LEU A 33 -1.96 -20.56 -25.82
CA LEU A 33 -2.04 -19.56 -24.74
C LEU A 33 -1.75 -18.14 -25.26
N SER A 34 -0.71 -17.98 -26.10
CA SER A 34 -0.41 -16.70 -26.74
C SER A 34 -1.53 -16.20 -27.65
N LYS A 35 -2.21 -17.08 -28.36
CA LYS A 35 -3.40 -16.71 -29.17
C LYS A 35 -4.57 -16.31 -28.32
N TYR A 36 -4.81 -16.98 -27.18
CA TYR A 36 -5.82 -16.57 -26.21
C TYR A 36 -5.53 -15.18 -25.65
N GLU A 37 -4.27 -14.90 -25.26
CA GLU A 37 -3.89 -13.58 -24.73
C GLU A 37 -4.03 -12.43 -25.73
N ARG A 38 -3.98 -12.72 -27.05
CA ARG A 38 -4.19 -11.74 -28.11
C ARG A 38 -5.64 -11.68 -28.61
N ASP A 39 -6.55 -12.43 -27.96
CA ASP A 39 -7.95 -12.59 -28.38
C ASP A 39 -8.11 -13.12 -29.83
N GLU A 40 -7.10 -13.82 -30.35
CA GLU A 40 -7.14 -14.47 -31.67
C GLU A 40 -7.89 -15.82 -31.64
N MET A 41 -8.09 -16.38 -30.45
CA MET A 41 -8.80 -17.64 -30.23
C MET A 41 -9.44 -17.63 -28.84
N MET A 42 -10.62 -18.20 -28.68
CA MET A 42 -11.27 -18.39 -27.39
C MET A 42 -10.97 -19.78 -26.82
N PRO A 43 -10.62 -19.91 -25.53
CA PRO A 43 -10.54 -21.21 -24.88
C PRO A 43 -11.92 -21.84 -24.75
N GLY A 44 -12.02 -23.17 -24.91
CA GLY A 44 -13.22 -23.92 -24.55
C GLY A 44 -13.42 -23.95 -23.03
N SER A 45 -14.64 -24.33 -22.59
CA SER A 45 -15.03 -24.32 -21.17
C SER A 45 -14.05 -25.09 -20.27
N ASP A 46 -13.62 -26.26 -20.68
CA ASP A 46 -12.70 -27.09 -19.89
C ASP A 46 -11.33 -26.43 -19.73
N VAL A 47 -10.84 -25.80 -20.81
CA VAL A 47 -9.59 -25.04 -20.82
C VAL A 47 -9.71 -23.78 -19.95
N LEU A 48 -10.85 -23.08 -20.03
CA LEU A 48 -11.11 -21.90 -19.20
C LEU A 48 -11.08 -22.25 -17.71
N ALA A 49 -11.77 -23.33 -17.33
CA ALA A 49 -11.76 -23.84 -15.95
C ALA A 49 -10.37 -24.26 -15.49
N ALA A 50 -9.60 -24.91 -16.37
CA ALA A 50 -8.21 -25.27 -16.06
C ALA A 50 -7.30 -24.04 -15.90
N LEU A 51 -7.43 -23.05 -16.76
CA LEU A 51 -6.72 -21.77 -16.66
C LEU A 51 -7.04 -21.04 -15.35
N ALA A 52 -8.32 -20.94 -15.01
CA ALA A 52 -8.78 -20.30 -13.78
C ALA A 52 -8.16 -20.97 -12.54
N ARG A 53 -8.19 -22.30 -12.46
CA ARG A 53 -7.56 -23.06 -11.38
C ARG A 53 -6.05 -22.90 -11.33
N ALA A 54 -5.39 -22.99 -12.49
CA ALA A 54 -3.94 -22.85 -12.58
C ALA A 54 -3.44 -21.47 -12.16
N LEU A 55 -4.22 -20.43 -12.43
CA LEU A 55 -3.89 -19.04 -12.11
C LEU A 55 -4.43 -18.57 -10.75
N GLY A 56 -5.25 -19.39 -10.09
CA GLY A 56 -5.86 -19.04 -8.79
C GLY A 56 -6.87 -17.89 -8.88
N VAL A 57 -7.54 -17.75 -10.03
CA VAL A 57 -8.59 -16.76 -10.28
C VAL A 57 -9.90 -17.44 -10.63
N PRO A 58 -11.08 -16.83 -10.34
CA PRO A 58 -12.34 -17.39 -10.78
C PRO A 58 -12.52 -17.27 -12.30
N GLU A 59 -13.36 -18.14 -12.89
CA GLU A 59 -13.68 -18.07 -14.32
C GLU A 59 -14.36 -16.74 -14.69
N SER A 60 -15.21 -16.21 -13.82
CA SER A 60 -15.85 -14.91 -13.96
C SER A 60 -14.85 -13.77 -14.13
N TYR A 61 -13.70 -13.84 -13.43
CA TYR A 61 -12.62 -12.88 -13.60
C TYR A 61 -12.07 -12.89 -15.02
N LEU A 62 -11.84 -14.08 -15.60
CA LEU A 62 -11.29 -14.20 -16.97
C LEU A 62 -12.28 -13.69 -18.02
N LEU A 63 -13.59 -13.82 -17.76
CA LEU A 63 -14.67 -13.41 -18.69
C LEU A 63 -15.07 -11.94 -18.55
N GLY A 64 -14.64 -11.27 -17.50
CA GLY A 64 -14.99 -9.87 -17.24
C GLY A 64 -14.40 -8.87 -18.27
N GLN A 65 -14.86 -7.63 -18.23
CA GLN A 65 -14.28 -6.54 -18.99
C GLN A 65 -13.24 -5.84 -18.13
N ASN A 66 -12.08 -5.50 -18.73
CA ASN A 66 -11.01 -4.76 -18.04
C ASN A 66 -11.07 -3.30 -18.48
N ASP A 67 -11.62 -2.44 -17.61
CA ASP A 67 -11.75 -1.01 -17.85
C ASP A 67 -10.69 -0.18 -17.07
N LEU A 68 -9.78 -0.87 -16.35
CA LEU A 68 -8.77 -0.22 -15.53
C LEU A 68 -7.41 -0.20 -16.24
N THR A 69 -6.76 0.96 -16.18
CA THR A 69 -5.34 1.09 -16.55
C THR A 69 -4.59 1.76 -15.41
N LEU A 70 -3.37 1.30 -15.14
CA LEU A 70 -2.49 1.98 -14.19
C LEU A 70 -1.65 3.00 -14.94
N GLU A 71 -1.77 4.27 -14.57
CA GLU A 71 -0.82 5.29 -14.96
C GLU A 71 0.35 5.30 -13.99
N SER A 72 1.56 5.44 -14.57
CA SER A 72 2.83 5.60 -13.87
C SER A 72 2.92 4.93 -12.50
N VAL A 73 3.06 3.60 -12.50
CA VAL A 73 3.78 2.99 -11.39
C VAL A 73 5.21 3.49 -11.55
N GLU A 74 5.57 4.59 -10.89
CA GLU A 74 6.97 5.00 -10.81
C GLU A 74 7.70 3.99 -9.94
N PHE A 75 8.02 2.85 -10.58
CA PHE A 75 9.10 2.01 -10.07
C PHE A 75 10.34 2.90 -10.14
N ARG A 76 10.70 3.51 -9.02
CA ARG A 76 11.83 4.43 -8.95
C ARG A 76 13.00 3.80 -9.69
N LYS A 77 13.52 4.51 -10.67
CA LYS A 77 14.59 4.11 -11.61
C LYS A 77 15.83 3.48 -10.95
N ASN A 78 15.96 3.56 -9.63
CA ASN A 78 17.11 3.09 -8.87
C ASN A 78 16.87 1.78 -8.08
N LEU A 79 15.66 1.21 -8.09
CA LEU A 79 15.33 -0.04 -7.39
C LEU A 79 14.90 -1.13 -8.39
N ILE A 80 15.70 -1.32 -9.42
CA ILE A 80 15.37 -2.17 -10.57
C ILE A 80 15.14 -3.62 -10.11
N THR A 81 13.90 -3.93 -9.93
CA THR A 81 13.34 -5.25 -10.13
C THR A 81 13.41 -5.58 -11.63
N SER A 82 13.44 -6.84 -11.97
CA SER A 82 13.38 -7.23 -13.37
C SER A 82 12.06 -6.74 -14.01
N ARG A 83 12.03 -6.52 -15.32
CA ARG A 83 10.80 -6.19 -16.06
C ARG A 83 9.65 -7.19 -15.77
N LYS A 84 10.01 -8.45 -15.48
CA LYS A 84 9.06 -9.50 -15.12
C LYS A 84 8.41 -9.22 -13.75
N GLU A 85 9.20 -8.85 -12.76
CA GLU A 85 8.70 -8.50 -11.42
C GLU A 85 7.82 -7.25 -11.46
N GLU A 86 8.24 -6.21 -12.20
CA GLU A 86 7.43 -5.01 -12.41
C GLU A 86 6.07 -5.35 -13.01
N ALA A 87 6.05 -6.16 -14.08
CA ALA A 87 4.82 -6.58 -14.73
C ALA A 87 3.94 -7.41 -13.78
N SER A 88 4.54 -8.26 -12.95
CA SER A 88 3.84 -9.07 -11.96
C SER A 88 3.19 -8.19 -10.88
N ILE A 89 3.91 -7.20 -10.35
CA ILE A 89 3.38 -6.25 -9.36
C ILE A 89 2.22 -5.45 -9.96
N LYS A 90 2.39 -4.90 -11.16
CA LYS A 90 1.32 -4.16 -11.87
C LYS A 90 0.05 -5.00 -12.04
N ALA A 91 0.21 -6.24 -12.46
CA ALA A 91 -0.90 -7.15 -12.66
C ALA A 91 -1.61 -7.49 -11.35
N SER A 92 -0.85 -7.72 -10.26
CA SER A 92 -1.41 -7.96 -8.93
C SER A 92 -2.18 -6.75 -8.42
N VAL A 93 -1.63 -5.55 -8.57
CA VAL A 93 -2.31 -4.30 -8.17
C VAL A 93 -3.62 -4.12 -8.92
N LEU A 94 -3.61 -4.31 -10.25
CA LEU A 94 -4.84 -4.20 -11.04
C LEU A 94 -5.90 -5.19 -10.58
N SER A 95 -5.52 -6.44 -10.33
CA SER A 95 -6.45 -7.47 -9.85
C SER A 95 -7.06 -7.12 -8.49
N GLU A 96 -6.27 -6.62 -7.56
CA GLU A 96 -6.76 -6.19 -6.23
C GLU A 96 -7.70 -5.00 -6.34
N VAL A 97 -7.34 -3.99 -7.14
CA VAL A 97 -8.16 -2.79 -7.32
C VAL A 97 -9.47 -3.13 -8.02
N GLU A 98 -9.46 -4.01 -9.03
CA GLU A 98 -10.69 -4.45 -9.70
C GLU A 98 -11.66 -5.07 -8.70
N ARG A 99 -11.20 -5.98 -7.83
CA ARG A 99 -12.04 -6.59 -6.80
C ARG A 99 -12.57 -5.57 -5.81
N TYR A 100 -11.74 -4.59 -5.44
CA TYR A 100 -12.14 -3.54 -4.52
C TYR A 100 -13.23 -2.65 -5.13
N LEU A 101 -13.06 -2.23 -6.38
CA LEU A 101 -14.06 -1.40 -7.07
C LEU A 101 -15.35 -2.17 -7.37
N GLU A 102 -15.24 -3.45 -7.69
CA GLU A 102 -16.40 -4.33 -7.90
C GLU A 102 -17.29 -4.37 -6.65
N ILE A 103 -16.71 -4.54 -5.46
CA ILE A 103 -17.53 -4.56 -4.23
C ILE A 103 -18.12 -3.19 -3.89
N GLU A 104 -17.41 -2.10 -4.15
CA GLU A 104 -17.94 -0.75 -3.98
C GLU A 104 -19.14 -0.49 -4.90
N ASP A 105 -19.07 -0.96 -6.14
CA ASP A 105 -20.18 -0.85 -7.10
C ASP A 105 -21.40 -1.70 -6.65
N PHE A 106 -21.20 -2.92 -6.13
CA PHE A 106 -22.27 -3.77 -5.61
C PHE A 106 -23.01 -3.17 -4.40
N VAL A 107 -22.29 -2.54 -3.50
CA VAL A 107 -22.87 -1.92 -2.29
C VAL A 107 -23.45 -0.53 -2.58
N GLY A 108 -23.19 0.02 -3.78
CA GLY A 108 -23.63 1.37 -4.15
C GLY A 108 -22.98 2.48 -3.30
N VAL A 109 -21.95 2.16 -2.54
CA VAL A 109 -21.08 3.15 -1.94
C VAL A 109 -20.08 3.52 -3.02
N GLY A 110 -20.32 4.66 -3.67
CA GLY A 110 -19.29 5.20 -4.53
C GLY A 110 -17.95 5.14 -3.82
N SER A 111 -16.87 4.83 -4.54
CA SER A 111 -15.52 4.99 -3.98
C SER A 111 -15.53 6.27 -3.19
N ALA A 112 -15.16 6.26 -1.90
CA ALA A 112 -14.93 7.48 -1.19
C ALA A 112 -14.08 8.30 -2.15
N SER A 113 -14.72 9.29 -2.80
CA SER A 113 -14.14 9.92 -3.97
C SER A 113 -12.92 10.64 -3.49
N TRP A 114 -11.75 10.17 -3.92
CA TRP A 114 -10.54 10.96 -3.69
C TRP A 114 -10.80 12.37 -4.19
N SER A 115 -10.76 13.32 -3.30
CA SER A 115 -10.68 14.75 -3.63
C SER A 115 -9.32 15.23 -3.21
N ARG A 116 -8.62 15.86 -4.15
CA ARG A 116 -7.33 16.47 -3.82
C ARG A 116 -7.50 17.42 -2.63
N PRO A 117 -6.65 17.33 -1.59
CA PRO A 117 -6.69 18.26 -0.46
C PRO A 117 -6.57 19.70 -0.94
N GLN A 118 -7.26 20.61 -0.26
CA GLN A 118 -7.25 22.04 -0.63
C GLN A 118 -5.81 22.58 -0.70
N GLY A 119 -5.48 23.20 -1.82
CA GLY A 119 -4.16 23.78 -2.08
C GLY A 119 -3.07 22.78 -2.51
N SER A 120 -3.38 21.49 -2.61
CA SER A 120 -2.47 20.48 -3.15
C SER A 120 -2.54 20.48 -4.71
N PRO A 121 -1.43 20.18 -5.43
CA PRO A 121 -0.13 19.77 -4.88
C PRO A 121 0.63 20.94 -4.25
N TYR A 122 1.18 20.72 -3.07
CA TYR A 122 1.96 21.73 -2.37
C TYR A 122 3.34 21.85 -3.01
N ARG A 123 3.69 23.04 -3.49
CA ARG A 123 5.04 23.30 -4.01
C ARG A 123 6.04 23.29 -2.86
N VAL A 124 7.09 22.48 -2.98
CA VAL A 124 8.14 22.31 -1.98
C VAL A 124 9.52 22.34 -2.66
N GLU A 125 10.39 23.18 -2.15
CA GLU A 125 11.77 23.31 -2.61
C GLU A 125 12.78 23.07 -1.48
N GLU A 126 12.40 23.36 -0.25
CA GLU A 126 13.22 23.24 0.95
C GLU A 126 12.54 22.36 2.01
N LEU A 127 13.33 21.92 3.02
CA LEU A 127 12.81 21.08 4.11
C LEU A 127 11.72 21.81 4.93
N ALA A 128 11.82 23.12 5.06
CA ALA A 128 10.80 23.93 5.72
C ALA A 128 9.46 23.92 4.98
N ASP A 129 9.50 23.92 3.63
CA ASP A 129 8.26 23.83 2.83
C ASP A 129 7.57 22.48 3.02
N ALA A 130 8.34 21.40 3.10
CA ALA A 130 7.81 20.06 3.36
C ALA A 130 7.15 19.95 4.74
N GLU A 131 7.73 20.60 5.75
CA GLU A 131 7.17 20.73 7.08
C GLU A 131 5.82 21.46 7.06
N LEU A 132 5.79 22.62 6.40
CA LEU A 132 4.57 23.42 6.24
C LEU A 132 3.50 22.69 5.44
N ALA A 133 3.88 21.96 4.39
CA ALA A 133 2.97 21.15 3.58
C ALA A 133 2.32 20.04 4.41
N ALA A 134 3.07 19.38 5.29
CA ALA A 134 2.52 18.38 6.21
C ALA A 134 1.48 19.01 7.17
N GLY A 135 1.78 20.17 7.73
CA GLY A 135 0.84 20.92 8.58
C GLY A 135 -0.42 21.35 7.82
N ARG A 136 -0.29 21.85 6.59
CA ARG A 136 -1.43 22.20 5.72
C ARG A 136 -2.30 21.00 5.41
N LEU A 137 -1.70 19.85 5.09
CA LEU A 137 -2.46 18.63 4.85
C LEU A 137 -3.20 18.17 6.10
N ARG A 138 -2.55 18.18 7.27
CA ARG A 138 -3.20 17.84 8.54
C ARG A 138 -4.39 18.77 8.82
N SER A 139 -4.24 20.05 8.58
CA SER A 139 -5.33 21.04 8.73
C SER A 139 -6.46 20.78 7.73
N ALA A 140 -6.14 20.54 6.45
CA ALA A 140 -7.14 20.26 5.42
C ALA A 140 -7.94 18.97 5.72
N TRP A 141 -7.34 18.03 6.45
CA TRP A 141 -7.96 16.77 6.85
C TRP A 141 -8.49 16.76 8.29
N ASN A 142 -8.45 17.89 8.98
CA ASN A 142 -8.92 18.06 10.37
C ASN A 142 -8.26 17.09 11.37
N LEU A 143 -6.97 16.78 11.17
CA LEU A 143 -6.23 15.85 12.03
C LEU A 143 -5.70 16.47 13.32
N GLY A 144 -5.66 17.82 13.41
CA GLY A 144 -5.01 18.49 14.54
C GLY A 144 -3.53 18.12 14.66
N SER A 145 -3.00 18.15 15.87
CA SER A 145 -1.60 17.80 16.19
C SER A 145 -1.43 16.42 16.82
N ASP A 146 -2.50 15.68 17.08
CA ASP A 146 -2.43 14.36 17.73
C ASP A 146 -1.89 13.26 16.80
N SER A 147 -1.42 12.16 17.37
CA SER A 147 -1.01 10.99 16.61
C SER A 147 -2.20 10.40 15.84
N ILE A 148 -1.98 9.87 14.65
CA ILE A 148 -3.01 9.22 13.86
C ILE A 148 -3.18 7.79 14.37
N PRO A 149 -4.36 7.36 14.88
CA PRO A 149 -4.54 6.04 15.46
C PRO A 149 -4.30 4.89 14.48
N ASP A 150 -4.86 5.00 13.28
CA ASP A 150 -4.69 4.05 12.17
C ASP A 150 -4.59 4.85 10.86
N LEU A 151 -3.39 4.83 10.26
CA LEU A 151 -3.14 5.59 9.03
C LEU A 151 -3.75 4.89 7.82
N THR A 152 -3.74 3.56 7.81
CA THR A 152 -4.32 2.76 6.73
C THR A 152 -5.82 3.01 6.61
N GLU A 153 -6.56 2.87 7.71
CA GLU A 153 -8.00 3.16 7.76
C GLU A 153 -8.29 4.62 7.35
N PHE A 154 -7.51 5.55 7.90
CA PHE A 154 -7.63 6.97 7.60
C PHE A 154 -7.47 7.30 6.11
N LEU A 155 -6.53 6.64 5.42
CA LEU A 155 -6.34 6.82 3.98
C LEU A 155 -7.47 6.18 3.17
N GLU A 156 -7.93 4.99 3.57
CA GLU A 156 -9.05 4.31 2.91
C GLU A 156 -10.36 5.11 3.00
N GLU A 157 -10.63 5.77 4.14
CA GLU A 157 -11.79 6.66 4.32
C GLU A 157 -11.74 7.87 3.37
N ARG A 158 -10.56 8.25 2.89
CA ARG A 158 -10.34 9.33 1.92
C ARG A 158 -10.22 8.87 0.48
N GLY A 159 -10.56 7.60 0.22
CA GLY A 159 -10.57 7.04 -1.13
C GLY A 159 -9.23 6.56 -1.65
N ILE A 160 -8.16 6.61 -0.85
CA ILE A 160 -6.87 6.03 -1.21
C ILE A 160 -6.91 4.53 -0.89
N LYS A 161 -6.69 3.68 -1.87
CA LYS A 161 -6.64 2.23 -1.64
C LYS A 161 -5.25 1.83 -1.11
N VAL A 162 -5.21 1.10 -0.01
CA VAL A 162 -3.97 0.56 0.54
C VAL A 162 -3.90 -0.93 0.23
N ILE A 163 -2.85 -1.35 -0.49
CA ILE A 163 -2.68 -2.73 -0.94
C ILE A 163 -1.37 -3.29 -0.41
N PRO A 164 -1.38 -4.19 0.58
CA PRO A 164 -0.19 -4.90 1.01
C PRO A 164 0.16 -6.00 0.02
N LEU A 165 1.37 -5.96 -0.52
CA LEU A 165 1.92 -6.96 -1.43
C LEU A 165 3.32 -7.40 -1.01
N LYS A 166 3.74 -8.58 -1.46
CA LYS A 166 5.15 -8.99 -1.39
C LYS A 166 5.94 -8.27 -2.48
N LEU A 167 6.78 -7.33 -2.07
CA LEU A 167 7.58 -6.51 -2.99
C LEU A 167 9.07 -6.89 -3.00
N GLY A 168 9.49 -7.87 -2.17
CA GLY A 168 10.89 -8.19 -1.95
C GLY A 168 11.61 -7.15 -1.07
N GLU A 169 12.86 -7.42 -0.72
CA GLU A 169 13.59 -6.65 0.31
C GLU A 169 13.93 -5.20 -0.08
N ARG A 170 13.90 -4.88 -1.38
CA ARG A 170 14.39 -3.59 -1.89
C ARG A 170 13.31 -2.53 -2.04
N ILE A 171 12.04 -2.91 -2.03
CA ILE A 171 10.91 -2.02 -2.25
C ILE A 171 10.04 -2.02 -1.01
N SER A 172 9.92 -0.87 -0.35
CA SER A 172 9.03 -0.72 0.81
C SER A 172 7.62 -0.32 0.42
N GLY A 173 7.46 0.43 -0.67
CA GLY A 173 6.16 0.83 -1.17
C GLY A 173 6.23 1.51 -2.53
N LEU A 174 5.06 1.76 -3.07
CA LEU A 174 4.85 2.40 -4.37
C LEU A 174 3.51 3.13 -4.35
N MET A 175 3.42 4.24 -5.08
CA MET A 175 2.15 4.90 -5.35
C MET A 175 1.82 4.87 -6.84
N CYS A 176 0.53 4.69 -7.17
CA CYS A 176 0.04 4.78 -8.54
C CYS A 176 -1.40 5.29 -8.59
N LEU A 177 -1.85 5.66 -9.80
CA LEU A 177 -3.24 6.00 -10.08
C LEU A 177 -3.85 4.93 -10.98
N ALA A 178 -5.02 4.44 -10.62
CA ALA A 178 -5.84 3.63 -11.52
C ALA A 178 -6.85 4.54 -12.23
N HIS A 179 -6.74 4.59 -13.56
CA HIS A 179 -7.72 5.27 -14.40
C HIS A 179 -8.87 4.34 -14.72
N ARG A 180 -10.08 4.82 -14.53
CA ARG A 180 -11.33 4.16 -14.93
C ARG A 180 -11.82 4.78 -16.24
N SER A 181 -12.36 3.95 -17.13
CA SER A 181 -13.06 4.46 -18.32
C SER A 181 -14.29 5.31 -17.98
N LYS A 182 -14.87 5.04 -16.81
CA LYS A 182 -15.98 5.81 -16.23
C LYS A 182 -15.73 6.03 -14.75
N GLY A 183 -15.73 7.29 -14.31
CA GLY A 183 -15.53 7.66 -12.90
C GLY A 183 -14.22 8.41 -12.64
N ALA A 184 -13.95 8.71 -11.37
CA ALA A 184 -12.73 9.38 -10.96
C ALA A 184 -11.55 8.38 -10.86
N ASP A 185 -10.35 8.90 -11.04
CA ASP A 185 -9.12 8.16 -10.80
C ASP A 185 -9.02 7.74 -9.34
N VAL A 186 -8.42 6.57 -9.12
CA VAL A 186 -8.29 5.96 -7.80
C VAL A 186 -6.82 5.95 -7.40
N PRO A 187 -6.41 6.72 -6.40
CA PRO A 187 -5.06 6.65 -5.86
C PRO A 187 -4.87 5.35 -5.06
N ILE A 188 -3.71 4.73 -5.28
CA ILE A 188 -3.36 3.45 -4.68
C ILE A 188 -1.98 3.56 -4.07
N VAL A 189 -1.86 3.19 -2.81
CA VAL A 189 -0.56 3.01 -2.15
C VAL A 189 -0.35 1.53 -1.91
N ILE A 190 0.74 1.01 -2.44
CA ILE A 190 1.18 -0.36 -2.22
C ILE A 190 2.26 -0.33 -1.14
N VAL A 191 2.15 -1.20 -0.14
CA VAL A 191 3.16 -1.37 0.91
C VAL A 191 3.70 -2.79 0.93
N ASN A 192 4.97 -2.94 1.27
CA ASN A 192 5.55 -4.27 1.41
C ASN A 192 5.00 -4.95 2.67
N GLN A 193 4.25 -6.03 2.49
CA GLN A 193 3.65 -6.77 3.60
C GLN A 193 4.68 -7.49 4.52
N GLU A 194 5.94 -7.60 4.08
CA GLU A 194 7.03 -8.21 4.85
C GLU A 194 7.77 -7.19 5.74
N ASP A 195 7.50 -5.90 5.55
CA ASP A 195 8.05 -4.84 6.38
C ASP A 195 7.34 -4.78 7.76
N THR A 196 8.04 -4.26 8.78
CA THR A 196 7.46 -4.00 10.11
C THR A 196 6.36 -2.94 10.03
N GLY A 197 5.44 -2.94 11.01
CA GLY A 197 4.33 -1.98 11.02
C GLY A 197 4.80 -0.52 11.02
N GLU A 198 5.86 -0.21 11.77
CA GLU A 198 6.46 1.12 11.80
C GLU A 198 6.97 1.55 10.43
N ARG A 199 7.57 0.60 9.70
CA ARG A 199 8.12 0.87 8.37
C ARG A 199 7.01 1.02 7.35
N GLN A 200 5.98 0.16 7.37
CA GLN A 200 4.81 0.29 6.51
C GLN A 200 4.12 1.63 6.72
N ARG A 201 3.91 2.04 7.98
CA ARG A 201 3.30 3.32 8.32
C ARG A 201 4.09 4.52 7.80
N PHE A 202 5.42 4.49 7.96
CA PHE A 202 6.28 5.54 7.41
C PHE A 202 6.23 5.57 5.88
N THR A 203 6.23 4.40 5.25
CA THR A 203 6.08 4.23 3.80
C THR A 203 4.76 4.82 3.30
N LEU A 204 3.63 4.55 3.97
CA LEU A 204 2.33 5.14 3.62
C LEU A 204 2.38 6.67 3.60
N ALA A 205 2.96 7.28 4.62
CA ALA A 205 3.09 8.74 4.69
C ALA A 205 4.06 9.29 3.64
N HIS A 206 5.11 8.53 3.31
CA HIS A 206 6.09 8.89 2.30
C HIS A 206 5.51 8.81 0.87
N GLU A 207 4.78 7.74 0.56
CA GLU A 207 4.08 7.60 -0.73
C GLU A 207 2.96 8.65 -0.88
N LEU A 208 2.26 8.97 0.21
CA LEU A 208 1.32 10.07 0.23
C LEU A 208 2.00 11.40 -0.13
N ALA A 209 3.24 11.65 0.35
CA ALA A 209 3.98 12.85 -0.01
C ALA A 209 4.14 13.00 -1.52
N HIS A 210 4.48 11.91 -2.24
CA HIS A 210 4.61 11.94 -3.70
C HIS A 210 3.30 12.31 -4.40
N HIS A 211 2.17 12.06 -3.79
CA HIS A 211 0.86 12.38 -4.37
C HIS A 211 0.40 13.83 -4.09
N VAL A 212 0.78 14.38 -2.94
CA VAL A 212 0.31 15.70 -2.50
C VAL A 212 1.34 16.81 -2.65
N LEU A 213 2.60 16.49 -2.94
CA LEU A 213 3.67 17.46 -3.14
C LEU A 213 3.99 17.67 -4.61
N GLN A 214 4.38 18.88 -4.95
CA GLN A 214 5.11 19.22 -6.16
C GLN A 214 6.56 19.48 -5.77
N ALA A 215 7.40 18.45 -5.83
CA ALA A 215 8.80 18.46 -5.44
C ALA A 215 9.72 18.26 -6.65
N PRO A 216 11.01 18.68 -6.57
CA PRO A 216 12.00 18.35 -7.58
C PRO A 216 12.19 16.83 -7.68
N GLU A 217 12.57 16.35 -8.86
CA GLU A 217 12.90 14.92 -9.05
C GLU A 217 14.21 14.50 -8.36
N GLY A 218 14.34 13.20 -8.12
CA GLY A 218 15.56 12.56 -7.62
C GLY A 218 15.82 12.74 -6.13
N ALA A 219 17.09 12.67 -5.72
CA ALA A 219 17.49 12.60 -4.32
C ALA A 219 17.01 13.79 -3.46
N ARG A 220 16.81 14.98 -4.06
CA ARG A 220 16.27 16.15 -3.35
C ARG A 220 14.80 15.96 -3.02
N GLY A 221 14.00 15.53 -4.00
CA GLY A 221 12.58 15.25 -3.78
C GLY A 221 12.36 14.15 -2.75
N GLU A 222 13.19 13.11 -2.75
CA GLU A 222 13.15 12.06 -1.75
C GLU A 222 13.37 12.59 -0.32
N LYS A 223 14.33 13.49 -0.14
CA LYS A 223 14.55 14.13 1.18
C LYS A 223 13.34 14.96 1.62
N LEU A 224 12.68 15.64 0.69
CA LEU A 224 11.47 16.42 0.96
C LEU A 224 10.29 15.52 1.33
N ALA A 225 10.11 14.40 0.62
CA ALA A 225 9.09 13.40 0.94
C ALA A 225 9.33 12.76 2.32
N HIS A 226 10.59 12.44 2.66
CA HIS A 226 10.95 11.96 4.00
C HIS A 226 10.65 12.99 5.09
N ARG A 227 10.98 14.28 4.87
CA ARG A 227 10.69 15.35 5.82
C ARG A 227 9.17 15.51 6.01
N PHE A 228 8.42 15.51 4.92
CA PHE A 228 6.97 15.55 4.96
C PHE A 228 6.39 14.38 5.75
N ALA A 229 6.78 13.14 5.45
CA ALA A 229 6.31 11.96 6.15
C ALA A 229 6.57 12.03 7.66
N SER A 230 7.77 12.44 8.03
CA SER A 230 8.18 12.62 9.41
C SER A 230 7.32 13.68 10.13
N ALA A 231 7.09 14.84 9.50
CA ALA A 231 6.28 15.92 10.05
C ALA A 231 4.78 15.57 10.09
N PHE A 232 4.30 14.83 9.08
CA PHE A 232 2.92 14.40 9.01
C PHE A 232 2.57 13.38 10.11
N LEU A 233 3.47 12.41 10.39
CA LEU A 233 3.28 11.40 11.43
C LEU A 233 3.56 11.93 12.84
N MET A 234 4.54 12.85 12.98
CA MET A 234 5.03 13.35 14.25
C MET A 234 5.05 14.88 14.26
N PRO A 235 3.89 15.55 14.47
CA PRO A 235 3.79 17.00 14.50
C PRO A 235 4.72 17.61 15.56
N ALA A 236 5.35 18.74 15.21
CA ALA A 236 6.30 19.41 16.08
C ALA A 236 5.66 19.82 17.42
N GLU A 237 4.42 20.35 17.38
CA GLU A 237 3.69 20.78 18.56
C GLU A 237 3.50 19.65 19.58
N THR A 238 3.16 18.46 19.12
CA THR A 238 3.01 17.30 19.99
C THR A 238 4.33 16.86 20.58
N LEU A 239 5.40 16.80 19.75
CA LEU A 239 6.72 16.48 20.29
C LEU A 239 7.22 17.51 21.31
N TRP A 240 7.00 18.80 21.07
CA TRP A 240 7.35 19.84 22.07
C TRP A 240 6.55 19.69 23.38
N ARG A 241 5.30 19.26 23.29
CA ARG A 241 4.47 18.98 24.48
C ARG A 241 4.95 17.77 25.25
N GLU A 242 5.32 16.69 24.55
CA GLU A 242 5.72 15.43 25.18
C GLU A 242 7.17 15.42 25.69
N VAL A 243 8.08 16.06 24.96
CA VAL A 243 9.54 15.99 25.22
C VAL A 243 10.14 17.32 25.68
N GLY A 244 9.49 18.43 25.37
CA GLY A 244 10.05 19.79 25.52
C GLY A 244 10.81 20.26 24.28
N LYS A 245 11.27 21.51 24.29
CA LYS A 245 11.89 22.14 23.11
C LYS A 245 13.40 21.94 23.03
N HIS A 246 14.06 21.64 24.15
CA HIS A 246 15.52 21.41 24.21
C HIS A 246 15.84 20.34 25.21
N ARG A 247 16.67 19.37 24.80
CA ARG A 247 17.11 18.25 25.62
C ARG A 247 18.58 17.95 25.37
N GLU A 248 19.38 17.90 26.42
CA GLU A 248 20.80 17.47 26.38
C GLU A 248 20.93 15.95 26.24
N SER A 249 19.89 15.22 26.66
CA SER A 249 19.84 13.77 26.53
C SER A 249 18.37 13.29 26.42
N ILE A 250 18.19 12.12 25.86
CA ILE A 250 16.92 11.40 25.86
C ILE A 250 17.21 9.92 26.07
N SER A 251 16.42 9.27 26.89
CA SER A 251 16.60 7.85 27.19
C SER A 251 15.93 6.96 26.12
N LEU A 252 16.39 5.71 26.02
CA LEU A 252 15.73 4.73 25.14
C LEU A 252 14.30 4.41 25.61
N GLY A 253 14.04 4.52 26.92
CA GLY A 253 12.68 4.35 27.46
C GLY A 253 11.73 5.44 26.97
N GLU A 254 12.16 6.71 27.00
CA GLU A 254 11.35 7.82 26.44
C GLU A 254 11.10 7.65 24.95
N LEU A 255 12.13 7.22 24.18
CA LEU A 255 11.97 6.94 22.76
C LEU A 255 11.00 5.78 22.49
N LEU A 256 10.95 4.79 23.39
CA LEU A 256 9.99 3.68 23.31
C LEU A 256 8.56 4.15 23.56
N GLU A 257 8.33 5.02 24.54
CA GLU A 257 7.00 5.60 24.79
C GLU A 257 6.52 6.44 23.58
N LEU A 258 7.42 7.23 23.00
CA LEU A 258 7.13 7.97 21.78
C LEU A 258 6.86 7.05 20.57
N LYS A 259 7.56 5.91 20.49
CA LYS A 259 7.29 4.88 19.48
C LYS A 259 5.88 4.34 19.60
N ILE A 260 5.43 4.05 20.80
CA ILE A 260 4.06 3.56 21.06
C ILE A 260 3.03 4.65 20.68
N LEU A 261 3.29 5.91 21.06
CA LEU A 261 2.42 7.04 20.78
C LEU A 261 2.25 7.29 19.28
N PHE A 262 3.36 7.38 18.54
CA PHE A 262 3.34 7.74 17.11
C PHE A 262 3.31 6.53 16.17
N LYS A 263 3.50 5.34 16.71
CA LYS A 263 3.61 4.08 15.94
C LYS A 263 4.67 4.15 14.84
N THR A 264 5.80 4.79 15.14
CA THR A 264 6.96 4.95 14.26
C THR A 264 8.21 4.38 14.90
N SER A 265 9.27 4.10 14.14
CA SER A 265 10.49 3.52 14.72
C SER A 265 11.21 4.51 15.66
N ILE A 266 11.89 3.97 16.67
CA ILE A 266 12.75 4.74 17.59
C ILE A 266 13.76 5.59 16.80
N GLN A 267 14.28 5.03 15.72
CA GLN A 267 15.23 5.74 14.85
C GLN A 267 14.56 6.92 14.13
N ALA A 268 13.36 6.75 13.59
CA ALA A 268 12.62 7.84 12.94
C ALA A 268 12.33 8.97 13.94
N ILE A 269 11.95 8.62 15.17
CA ILE A 269 11.73 9.60 16.25
C ILE A 269 13.02 10.36 16.56
N ALA A 270 14.16 9.67 16.75
CA ALA A 270 15.43 10.32 17.05
C ALA A 270 15.85 11.31 15.93
N TYR A 271 15.67 10.91 14.66
CA TYR A 271 15.90 11.83 13.53
C TYR A 271 14.94 13.04 13.57
N ARG A 272 13.66 12.81 13.89
CA ARG A 272 12.69 13.88 14.02
C ARG A 272 13.03 14.87 15.13
N LEU A 273 13.46 14.38 16.29
CA LEU A 273 13.90 15.22 17.41
C LEU A 273 15.11 16.09 17.04
N LYS A 274 16.06 15.52 16.28
CA LYS A 274 17.20 16.26 15.73
C LYS A 274 16.73 17.31 14.71
N ASP A 275 15.84 16.95 13.84
CA ASP A 275 15.30 17.83 12.80
C ASP A 275 14.55 19.05 13.36
N LEU A 276 13.94 18.88 14.54
CA LEU A 276 13.27 19.95 15.30
C LEU A 276 14.22 20.69 16.29
N GLU A 277 15.53 20.36 16.25
CA GLU A 277 16.54 20.92 17.15
C GLU A 277 16.23 20.69 18.65
N ILE A 278 15.37 19.69 18.96
CA ILE A 278 15.11 19.26 20.34
C ILE A 278 16.34 18.61 20.93
N ILE A 279 17.07 17.80 20.15
CA ILE A 279 18.36 17.24 20.49
C ILE A 279 19.43 17.74 19.52
N ASP A 280 20.65 17.87 20.01
CA ASP A 280 21.79 18.30 19.21
C ASP A 280 22.46 17.15 18.42
N ALA A 281 23.41 17.51 17.55
CA ALA A 281 24.14 16.54 16.75
C ALA A 281 24.99 15.55 17.59
N PRO A 282 25.68 15.96 18.67
CA PRO A 282 26.34 15.04 19.58
C PRO A 282 25.41 14.01 20.22
N THR A 283 24.25 14.43 20.69
CA THR A 283 23.25 13.52 21.26
C THR A 283 22.72 12.53 20.22
N MET A 284 22.41 13.02 19.01
CA MET A 284 22.02 12.14 17.91
C MET A 284 23.13 11.12 17.56
N LYS A 285 24.38 11.51 17.58
CA LYS A 285 25.51 10.61 17.34
C LYS A 285 25.57 9.50 18.39
N ARG A 286 25.44 9.83 19.68
CA ARG A 286 25.40 8.83 20.77
C ARG A 286 24.25 7.84 20.59
N LEU A 287 23.06 8.33 20.26
CA LEU A 287 21.90 7.47 19.96
C LEU A 287 22.17 6.56 18.75
N TYR A 288 22.75 7.09 17.69
CA TYR A 288 23.10 6.31 16.50
C TYR A 288 24.07 5.17 16.83
N GLU A 289 25.14 5.45 17.59
CA GLU A 289 26.09 4.44 18.04
C GLU A 289 25.42 3.35 18.89
N GLU A 290 24.48 3.75 19.75
CA GLU A 290 23.67 2.82 20.54
C GLU A 290 22.77 1.94 19.67
N PHE A 291 22.13 2.49 18.64
CA PHE A 291 21.29 1.73 17.69
C PHE A 291 22.13 0.73 16.89
N VAL A 292 23.35 1.11 16.50
CA VAL A 292 24.30 0.20 15.83
C VAL A 292 24.71 -0.93 16.78
N ARG A 293 25.08 -0.61 18.03
CA ARG A 293 25.48 -1.58 19.04
C ARG A 293 24.40 -2.61 19.33
N ARG A 294 23.13 -2.20 19.33
CA ARG A 294 21.96 -3.08 19.53
C ARG A 294 21.52 -3.83 18.28
N GLY A 295 22.13 -3.59 17.14
CA GLY A 295 21.76 -4.23 15.88
C GLY A 295 20.47 -3.70 15.24
N TRP A 296 19.88 -2.60 15.76
CA TRP A 296 18.59 -2.08 15.27
C TRP A 296 18.67 -1.47 13.87
N ARG A 297 19.88 -1.22 13.35
CA ARG A 297 20.12 -0.66 12.01
C ARG A 297 20.28 -1.70 10.90
N LYS A 298 20.20 -2.96 11.24
CA LYS A 298 20.31 -4.07 10.28
C LYS A 298 19.02 -4.90 10.32
N PRO A 299 18.64 -5.52 9.21
CA PRO A 299 17.55 -6.48 9.23
C PRO A 299 17.77 -7.54 10.33
N PRO A 300 16.75 -7.94 11.06
CA PRO A 300 15.32 -7.62 10.93
C PRO A 300 14.88 -6.30 11.60
N TYR A 301 15.77 -5.35 11.89
CA TYR A 301 15.47 -4.06 12.55
C TYR A 301 14.72 -4.23 13.89
N ALA A 302 15.19 -5.16 14.71
CA ALA A 302 14.51 -5.63 15.91
C ALA A 302 14.55 -4.61 17.06
N GLU A 303 13.90 -3.47 16.88
CA GLU A 303 13.65 -2.51 17.95
C GLU A 303 12.62 -3.08 18.96
N PRO A 304 12.72 -2.73 20.25
CA PRO A 304 11.71 -3.12 21.23
C PRO A 304 10.34 -2.49 20.94
N GLY A 305 9.28 -3.10 21.47
CA GLY A 305 7.91 -2.60 21.29
C GLY A 305 7.47 -2.64 19.82
N ALA A 306 7.58 -3.80 19.16
CA ALA A 306 7.14 -3.97 17.79
C ALA A 306 5.69 -3.50 17.59
N ILE A 307 5.47 -2.64 16.60
CA ILE A 307 4.14 -2.18 16.21
C ILE A 307 3.61 -3.13 15.14
N PRO A 308 2.43 -3.72 15.33
CA PRO A 308 1.84 -4.57 14.30
C PRO A 308 1.50 -3.77 13.05
N PRO A 309 1.60 -4.36 11.85
CA PRO A 309 1.13 -3.74 10.62
C PRO A 309 -0.36 -3.38 10.71
N GLU A 310 -0.69 -2.17 10.25
CA GLU A 310 -2.07 -1.76 10.06
C GLU A 310 -2.68 -2.52 8.87
N LYS A 311 -3.96 -2.89 8.99
CA LYS A 311 -4.61 -3.73 7.97
C LYS A 311 -5.67 -2.94 7.22
N PRO A 312 -5.73 -3.03 5.88
CA PRO A 312 -6.79 -2.43 5.09
C PRO A 312 -8.09 -3.25 5.26
N GLU A 313 -8.89 -2.89 6.25
CA GLU A 313 -10.08 -3.65 6.65
C GLU A 313 -11.36 -3.25 5.88
N ARG A 314 -11.35 -2.10 5.21
CA ARG A 314 -12.54 -1.55 4.55
C ARG A 314 -13.06 -2.49 3.45
N PHE A 315 -12.19 -3.07 2.63
CA PHE A 315 -12.58 -4.04 1.60
C PHE A 315 -13.35 -5.23 2.19
N ARG A 316 -12.82 -5.81 3.27
CA ARG A 316 -13.45 -6.93 3.96
C ARG A 316 -14.80 -6.54 4.56
N ARG A 317 -14.90 -5.37 5.20
CA ARG A 317 -16.17 -4.86 5.75
C ARG A 317 -17.21 -4.66 4.66
N LEU A 318 -16.82 -4.14 3.49
CA LEU A 318 -17.72 -4.00 2.34
C LEU A 318 -18.22 -5.35 1.82
N CYS A 319 -17.35 -6.36 1.74
CA CYS A 319 -17.74 -7.72 1.34
C CYS A 319 -18.77 -8.31 2.31
N TYR A 320 -18.56 -8.20 3.62
CA TYR A 320 -19.52 -8.68 4.63
C TYR A 320 -20.83 -7.92 4.59
N ARG A 321 -20.78 -6.60 4.43
CA ARG A 321 -21.97 -5.77 4.25
C ARG A 321 -22.77 -6.20 3.03
N ALA A 322 -22.11 -6.40 1.89
CA ALA A 322 -22.76 -6.80 0.65
C ALA A 322 -23.51 -8.14 0.77
N VAL A 323 -22.95 -9.11 1.50
CA VAL A 323 -23.64 -10.37 1.80
C VAL A 323 -24.85 -10.12 2.70
N SER A 324 -24.69 -9.36 3.77
CA SER A 324 -25.76 -9.08 4.73
C SER A 324 -26.93 -8.32 4.10
N GLU A 325 -26.65 -7.44 3.13
CA GLU A 325 -27.67 -6.70 2.35
C GLU A 325 -28.25 -7.52 1.18
N GLY A 326 -27.73 -8.73 0.92
CA GLY A 326 -28.14 -9.56 -0.22
C GLY A 326 -27.69 -9.02 -1.59
N ALA A 327 -26.77 -8.06 -1.61
CA ALA A 327 -26.22 -7.49 -2.84
C ALA A 327 -25.34 -8.47 -3.60
N ILE A 328 -24.66 -9.39 -2.89
CA ILE A 328 -23.88 -10.50 -3.45
C ILE A 328 -24.19 -11.81 -2.72
N SER A 329 -23.93 -12.94 -3.38
CA SER A 329 -24.02 -14.25 -2.73
C SER A 329 -22.79 -14.52 -1.82
N GLU A 330 -22.93 -15.46 -0.87
CA GLU A 330 -21.81 -15.96 -0.07
C GLU A 330 -20.67 -16.50 -0.94
N SER A 331 -21.00 -17.18 -2.05
CA SER A 331 -20.00 -17.67 -3.00
C SER A 331 -19.20 -16.53 -3.63
N LYS A 332 -19.88 -15.43 -4.02
CA LYS A 332 -19.21 -14.25 -4.57
C LYS A 332 -18.36 -13.53 -3.51
N CYS A 333 -18.83 -13.44 -2.27
CA CYS A 333 -18.06 -12.89 -1.17
C CYS A 333 -16.80 -13.72 -0.88
N ALA A 334 -16.94 -15.05 -0.84
CA ALA A 334 -15.81 -15.96 -0.65
C ALA A 334 -14.78 -15.81 -1.78
N GLU A 335 -15.24 -15.71 -3.03
CA GLU A 335 -14.40 -15.42 -4.20
C GLU A 335 -13.62 -14.12 -4.03
N LEU A 336 -14.29 -13.01 -3.70
CA LEU A 336 -13.68 -11.69 -3.52
C LEU A 336 -12.63 -11.68 -2.38
N LEU A 337 -12.91 -12.39 -1.29
CA LEU A 337 -12.01 -12.49 -0.14
C LEU A 337 -10.92 -13.56 -0.29
N GLY A 338 -10.93 -14.34 -1.37
CA GLY A 338 -10.00 -15.45 -1.56
C GLY A 338 -10.17 -16.58 -0.54
N LEU A 339 -11.41 -16.80 -0.04
CA LEU A 339 -11.75 -17.79 0.96
C LEU A 339 -12.58 -18.92 0.35
N SER A 340 -12.63 -20.06 1.03
CA SER A 340 -13.70 -21.04 0.76
C SER A 340 -15.01 -20.56 1.39
N VAL A 341 -16.16 -20.97 0.81
CA VAL A 341 -17.49 -20.64 1.37
C VAL A 341 -17.60 -21.14 2.82
N ARG A 342 -17.05 -22.32 3.11
CA ARG A 342 -17.02 -22.88 4.47
C ARG A 342 -16.24 -21.97 5.44
N GLU A 343 -15.12 -21.44 5.02
CA GLU A 343 -14.31 -20.53 5.84
C GLU A 343 -15.01 -19.16 6.02
N LEU A 344 -15.67 -18.67 4.98
CA LEU A 344 -16.49 -17.46 5.07
C LEU A 344 -17.58 -17.64 6.12
N ASN A 345 -18.37 -18.71 6.04
CA ASN A 345 -19.50 -18.95 6.96
C ASN A 345 -18.98 -19.09 8.40
N ARG A 346 -17.85 -19.78 8.60
CA ARG A 346 -17.22 -19.85 9.91
C ARG A 346 -16.89 -18.45 10.47
N ARG A 347 -16.39 -17.54 9.64
CA ARG A 347 -16.06 -16.16 10.06
C ARG A 347 -17.28 -15.27 10.29
N LEU A 348 -18.38 -15.53 9.58
CA LEU A 348 -19.63 -14.80 9.78
C LEU A 348 -20.36 -15.23 11.05
N GLU A 349 -20.34 -16.53 11.37
CA GLU A 349 -21.03 -17.10 12.52
C GLU A 349 -20.21 -17.03 13.83
N ASN A 350 -18.90 -17.22 13.72
CA ASN A 350 -17.97 -17.25 14.88
C ASN A 350 -16.76 -16.33 14.58
N PRO A 351 -16.91 -15.02 14.76
CA PRO A 351 -15.80 -14.10 14.64
C PRO A 351 -14.78 -14.39 15.76
N ALA A 352 -13.57 -14.78 15.37
CA ALA A 352 -12.46 -15.05 16.29
C ALA A 352 -11.78 -13.74 16.70
#